data_71417a110c491807c7e39d0c1a1beddb
#
_entry.id   71417a110c491807c7e39d0c1a1beddb
#
_cell.length_a   1.000
_cell.length_b   1.000
_cell.length_c   1.000
_cell.angle_alpha   90.00
_cell.angle_beta   90.00
_cell.angle_gamma   90.00
#
_symmetry.space_group_name_H-M   'P 1'
#
loop_
_entity.id
_entity.type
_entity.pdbx_description
1 polymer ?
#
loop_
_entity_poly.entity_id
_entity_poly.type
_entity_poly.pdbx_seq_one_letter_code
_entity_poly.pdbx_strand_id
1 'polypeptide(L)'
;MITIKKGLDLPIAGKPEQVIHNGNTVTEVALLGEEYVGMRPSMKVREGDVVKKGQVLFEDKKNPGVIFTAPASGTITAIHRGEKRVLQSVVIKVEGDEALSFDKYPAAELNTLSAEQVRKNLQESGLWTAFRTRPFSKVPAIDGVPSSIFLNAMDTNPLAADPAVIIAASENDFVNGLTVLSRLHDGNIHLCKAPDNKIPASHASNVVINEFAGPHPAGLSGTHIHFIDPVGINKTVWYINYQDVIAIGKLFTTGELNLERVVSLAGPQVKSPRLVRTVIGANLSQLTKDELSAGENRVISGSVLCGQTAKGAHDYLGRYALQVSVIEEGNEKEFFGWITPQPNKYSITRTVLGHFGKKLFNFTTAENGGERAMVPIGSYERVMPLDILPTLLLRDLIVGDTDGAQALGCLELDEEDLALCSFVCPGKYEYGSILRHVLDKIEKEG
;
A
#
# COMPACT_ATOMS: atom_id res chain seq x y z
N MET A 1 6.09 21.00 11.16
CA MET A 1 6.20 20.68 9.73
C MET A 1 7.61 20.13 9.44
N ILE A 2 7.70 18.97 8.83
CA ILE A 2 8.95 18.29 8.43
C ILE A 2 9.06 18.40 6.92
N THR A 3 10.19 18.92 6.41
CA THR A 3 10.41 19.11 4.97
C THR A 3 11.43 18.12 4.46
N ILE A 4 11.00 17.21 3.62
CA ILE A 4 11.83 16.23 2.94
C ILE A 4 12.50 16.90 1.74
N LYS A 5 13.84 16.81 1.66
CA LYS A 5 14.63 17.46 0.60
C LYS A 5 15.13 16.49 -0.46
N LYS A 6 15.36 15.22 -0.09
CA LYS A 6 15.80 14.17 -0.99
C LYS A 6 14.60 13.36 -1.44
N GLY A 7 14.61 12.91 -2.67
CA GLY A 7 13.51 12.17 -3.27
C GLY A 7 13.40 12.42 -4.77
N LEU A 8 12.32 11.93 -5.37
CA LEU A 8 12.09 12.08 -6.80
C LEU A 8 10.59 11.99 -7.13
N ASP A 9 10.04 13.06 -7.65
CA ASP A 9 8.73 13.02 -8.28
C ASP A 9 8.87 12.58 -9.73
N LEU A 10 8.30 11.45 -10.10
CA LEU A 10 8.34 10.95 -11.47
C LEU A 10 7.47 11.83 -12.38
N PRO A 11 8.02 12.37 -13.46
CA PRO A 11 7.24 13.15 -14.43
C PRO A 11 6.43 12.24 -15.36
N ILE A 12 5.57 11.41 -14.80
CA ILE A 12 4.71 10.46 -15.52
C ILE A 12 3.44 11.14 -16.00
N ALA A 13 3.02 10.84 -17.24
CA ALA A 13 1.77 11.29 -17.82
C ALA A 13 0.56 10.52 -17.26
N GLY A 14 -0.64 11.06 -17.47
CA GLY A 14 -1.87 10.39 -17.04
C GLY A 14 -2.22 10.61 -15.57
N LYS A 15 -1.92 11.79 -15.02
CA LYS A 15 -2.31 12.18 -13.66
C LYS A 15 -3.85 12.19 -13.54
N PRO A 16 -4.42 11.64 -12.45
CA PRO A 16 -5.86 11.56 -12.28
C PRO A 16 -6.49 12.93 -12.01
N GLU A 17 -7.66 13.16 -12.56
CA GLU A 17 -8.55 14.20 -12.07
C GLU A 17 -8.99 13.85 -10.65
N GLN A 18 -8.91 14.81 -9.73
CA GLN A 18 -9.22 14.61 -8.33
C GLN A 18 -10.74 14.73 -8.05
N VAL A 19 -11.53 14.00 -8.85
CA VAL A 19 -12.99 13.91 -8.75
C VAL A 19 -13.38 12.43 -8.68
N ILE A 20 -14.23 12.10 -7.70
CA ILE A 20 -14.65 10.72 -7.45
C ILE A 20 -15.80 10.35 -8.37
N HIS A 21 -15.61 9.34 -9.20
CA HIS A 21 -16.61 8.73 -10.06
C HIS A 21 -16.92 7.29 -9.63
N ASN A 22 -18.02 6.74 -10.06
CA ASN A 22 -18.25 5.30 -9.91
C ASN A 22 -17.37 4.55 -10.93
N GLY A 23 -16.69 3.52 -10.46
CA GLY A 23 -15.97 2.59 -11.33
C GLY A 23 -16.89 1.61 -12.04
N ASN A 24 -16.34 0.83 -12.96
CA ASN A 24 -17.06 -0.27 -13.57
C ASN A 24 -17.52 -1.28 -12.51
N THR A 25 -18.71 -1.84 -12.72
CA THR A 25 -19.22 -2.90 -11.84
C THR A 25 -18.35 -4.15 -11.98
N VAL A 26 -17.89 -4.66 -10.85
CA VAL A 26 -17.14 -5.91 -10.78
C VAL A 26 -18.05 -7.03 -10.28
N THR A 27 -17.94 -8.19 -10.92
CA THR A 27 -18.69 -9.41 -10.55
C THR A 27 -17.83 -10.44 -9.85
N GLU A 28 -16.53 -10.16 -9.72
CA GLU A 28 -15.58 -10.99 -9.00
C GLU A 28 -14.72 -10.13 -8.09
N VAL A 29 -14.46 -10.66 -6.92
CA VAL A 29 -13.52 -10.09 -5.96
C VAL A 29 -12.60 -11.20 -5.43
N ALA A 30 -11.40 -10.84 -4.99
CA ALA A 30 -10.53 -11.81 -4.34
C ALA A 30 -9.80 -11.21 -3.14
N LEU A 31 -9.42 -12.09 -2.23
CA LEU A 31 -8.49 -11.78 -1.17
C LEU A 31 -7.14 -12.40 -1.53
N LEU A 32 -6.11 -11.55 -1.65
CA LEU A 32 -4.75 -11.95 -2.02
C LEU A 32 -3.97 -12.37 -0.77
N GLY A 33 -3.37 -13.57 -0.81
CA GLY A 33 -2.70 -14.14 0.36
C GLY A 33 -1.28 -13.62 0.56
N GLU A 34 -0.56 -13.32 -0.53
CA GLU A 34 0.86 -12.94 -0.48
C GLU A 34 1.09 -11.51 0.05
N GLU A 35 0.05 -10.68 0.10
CA GLU A 35 0.11 -9.34 0.69
C GLU A 35 0.30 -9.34 2.21
N TYR A 36 -0.01 -10.46 2.86
CA TYR A 36 0.11 -10.61 4.31
C TYR A 36 1.42 -11.32 4.65
N VAL A 37 2.44 -10.53 4.90
CA VAL A 37 3.81 -10.99 5.15
C VAL A 37 3.85 -12.07 6.23
N GLY A 38 4.42 -13.24 5.88
CA GLY A 38 4.61 -14.36 6.80
C GLY A 38 3.34 -15.13 7.17
N MET A 39 2.16 -14.73 6.70
CA MET A 39 0.88 -15.39 6.97
C MET A 39 0.88 -16.84 6.49
N ARG A 40 0.28 -17.73 7.28
CA ARG A 40 0.07 -19.13 6.93
C ARG A 40 -1.40 -19.51 7.09
N PRO A 41 -2.17 -19.65 5.98
CA PRO A 41 -3.61 -19.79 6.07
C PRO A 41 -4.07 -21.14 6.62
N SER A 42 -5.05 -21.09 7.51
CA SER A 42 -5.91 -22.20 7.90
C SER A 42 -7.28 -21.97 7.30
N MET A 43 -7.53 -22.57 6.12
CA MET A 43 -8.77 -22.38 5.38
C MET A 43 -9.98 -22.86 6.17
N LYS A 44 -11.05 -22.06 6.18
CA LYS A 44 -12.37 -22.38 6.74
C LYS A 44 -13.41 -22.65 5.66
N VAL A 45 -13.05 -22.41 4.41
CA VAL A 45 -13.92 -22.53 3.23
C VAL A 45 -13.24 -23.34 2.12
N ARG A 46 -14.06 -23.78 1.17
CA ARG A 46 -13.66 -24.55 -0.02
C ARG A 46 -14.30 -23.94 -1.26
N GLU A 47 -13.77 -24.31 -2.43
CA GLU A 47 -14.40 -23.98 -3.71
C GLU A 47 -15.83 -24.57 -3.75
N GLY A 48 -16.78 -23.73 -4.20
CA GLY A 48 -18.21 -24.03 -4.21
C GLY A 48 -18.98 -23.58 -2.96
N ASP A 49 -18.31 -23.20 -1.88
CA ASP A 49 -19.00 -22.69 -0.69
C ASP A 49 -19.61 -21.30 -0.97
N VAL A 50 -20.81 -21.07 -0.44
CA VAL A 50 -21.47 -19.76 -0.44
C VAL A 50 -21.09 -19.03 0.85
N VAL A 51 -20.66 -17.78 0.72
CA VAL A 51 -20.21 -16.95 1.83
C VAL A 51 -20.97 -15.63 1.89
N LYS A 52 -21.10 -15.07 3.08
CA LYS A 52 -21.62 -13.72 3.34
C LYS A 52 -20.46 -12.74 3.46
N LYS A 53 -20.68 -11.48 3.12
CA LYS A 53 -19.72 -10.42 3.39
C LYS A 53 -19.36 -10.39 4.88
N GLY A 54 -18.07 -10.38 5.22
CA GLY A 54 -17.57 -10.44 6.59
C GLY A 54 -17.41 -11.86 7.16
N GLN A 55 -17.85 -12.91 6.46
CA GLN A 55 -17.63 -14.28 6.89
C GLN A 55 -16.14 -14.68 6.79
N VAL A 56 -15.66 -15.44 7.79
CA VAL A 56 -14.27 -15.87 7.85
C VAL A 56 -13.95 -16.84 6.71
N LEU A 57 -12.93 -16.51 5.92
CA LEU A 57 -12.39 -17.35 4.85
C LEU A 57 -11.25 -18.24 5.36
N PHE A 58 -10.34 -17.66 6.14
CA PHE A 58 -9.24 -18.37 6.77
C PHE A 58 -8.69 -17.59 7.98
N GLU A 59 -7.88 -18.27 8.77
CA GLU A 59 -7.15 -17.73 9.93
C GLU A 59 -5.64 -17.86 9.68
N ASP A 60 -4.85 -17.01 10.30
CA ASP A 60 -3.40 -17.18 10.30
C ASP A 60 -2.95 -18.17 11.38
N LYS A 61 -2.32 -19.27 10.97
CA LYS A 61 -1.77 -20.27 11.89
C LYS A 61 -0.60 -19.76 12.72
N LYS A 62 0.11 -18.74 12.22
CA LYS A 62 1.29 -18.18 12.89
C LYS A 62 0.94 -17.01 13.81
N ASN A 63 -0.22 -16.41 13.59
CA ASN A 63 -0.72 -15.28 14.36
C ASN A 63 -2.16 -15.60 14.83
N PRO A 64 -2.30 -16.40 15.91
CA PRO A 64 -3.61 -16.87 16.39
C PRO A 64 -4.58 -15.73 16.65
N GLY A 65 -5.82 -15.89 16.19
CA GLY A 65 -6.87 -14.89 16.33
C GLY A 65 -6.95 -13.88 15.19
N VAL A 66 -5.94 -13.77 14.32
CA VAL A 66 -6.03 -12.96 13.11
C VAL A 66 -6.83 -13.74 12.06
N ILE A 67 -7.95 -13.16 11.66
CA ILE A 67 -8.89 -13.74 10.69
C ILE A 67 -8.99 -12.86 9.45
N PHE A 68 -9.31 -13.52 8.34
CA PHE A 68 -9.45 -12.90 7.02
C PHE A 68 -10.86 -13.19 6.53
N THR A 69 -11.60 -12.12 6.23
CA THR A 69 -13.04 -12.19 5.97
C THR A 69 -13.38 -11.91 4.52
N ALA A 70 -14.51 -12.42 4.06
CA ALA A 70 -15.00 -12.27 2.71
C ALA A 70 -15.30 -10.79 2.38
N PRO A 71 -14.73 -10.23 1.29
CA PRO A 71 -15.00 -8.86 0.88
C PRO A 71 -16.38 -8.64 0.26
N ALA A 72 -17.05 -9.70 -0.17
CA ALA A 72 -18.41 -9.65 -0.70
C ALA A 72 -19.16 -10.95 -0.34
N SER A 73 -20.49 -10.93 -0.51
CA SER A 73 -21.28 -12.16 -0.54
C SER A 73 -21.18 -12.83 -1.91
N GLY A 74 -21.28 -14.15 -1.93
CA GLY A 74 -21.23 -14.89 -3.18
C GLY A 74 -20.67 -16.31 -3.03
N THR A 75 -20.29 -16.89 -4.16
CA THR A 75 -19.76 -18.26 -4.22
C THR A 75 -18.25 -18.24 -4.43
N ILE A 76 -17.51 -19.03 -3.66
CA ILE A 76 -16.07 -19.22 -3.85
C ILE A 76 -15.84 -20.02 -5.13
N THR A 77 -15.26 -19.38 -6.14
CA THR A 77 -15.04 -19.99 -7.46
C THR A 77 -13.66 -20.61 -7.61
N ALA A 78 -12.66 -20.08 -6.90
CA ALA A 78 -11.30 -20.60 -6.97
C ALA A 78 -10.48 -20.27 -5.69
N ILE A 79 -9.55 -21.18 -5.36
CA ILE A 79 -8.51 -20.97 -4.34
C ILE A 79 -7.17 -21.23 -5.01
N HIS A 80 -6.55 -20.16 -5.52
CA HIS A 80 -5.27 -20.26 -6.22
C HIS A 80 -4.10 -20.44 -5.25
N ARG A 81 -3.21 -21.37 -5.62
CA ARG A 81 -2.00 -21.65 -4.85
C ARG A 81 -0.79 -21.70 -5.77
N GLY A 82 0.25 -20.98 -5.38
CA GLY A 82 1.54 -20.96 -6.05
C GLY A 82 2.48 -22.10 -5.60
N GLU A 83 3.75 -21.87 -5.82
CA GLU A 83 4.80 -22.80 -5.39
C GLU A 83 4.72 -23.07 -3.88
N LYS A 84 5.12 -24.27 -3.48
CA LYS A 84 5.06 -24.73 -2.07
C LYS A 84 3.67 -24.53 -1.42
N ARG A 85 2.61 -24.45 -2.24
CA ARG A 85 1.21 -24.25 -1.83
C ARG A 85 0.94 -22.91 -1.12
N VAL A 86 1.73 -21.88 -1.39
CA VAL A 86 1.48 -20.51 -0.92
C VAL A 86 0.12 -20.07 -1.46
N LEU A 87 -0.72 -19.48 -0.60
CA LEU A 87 -2.01 -18.95 -1.00
C LEU A 87 -1.79 -17.69 -1.84
N GLN A 88 -2.25 -17.71 -3.10
CA GLN A 88 -2.22 -16.55 -3.99
C GLN A 88 -3.51 -15.76 -3.88
N SER A 89 -4.65 -16.39 -4.13
CA SER A 89 -5.95 -15.71 -4.00
C SER A 89 -7.08 -16.66 -3.63
N VAL A 90 -8.10 -16.11 -2.95
CA VAL A 90 -9.41 -16.71 -2.75
C VAL A 90 -10.41 -15.88 -3.53
N VAL A 91 -10.94 -16.42 -4.61
CA VAL A 91 -11.83 -15.72 -5.54
C VAL A 91 -13.29 -15.98 -5.19
N ILE A 92 -14.08 -14.91 -5.14
CA ILE A 92 -15.51 -14.93 -4.87
C ILE A 92 -16.23 -14.30 -6.05
N LYS A 93 -17.13 -15.06 -6.68
CA LYS A 93 -18.11 -14.52 -7.61
C LYS A 93 -19.19 -13.82 -6.79
N VAL A 94 -19.35 -12.53 -6.99
CA VAL A 94 -20.27 -11.69 -6.23
C VAL A 94 -21.71 -12.05 -6.58
N GLU A 95 -22.49 -12.47 -5.56
CA GLU A 95 -23.91 -12.84 -5.71
C GLU A 95 -24.65 -12.43 -4.42
N GLY A 96 -25.72 -11.66 -4.59
CA GLY A 96 -26.48 -11.13 -3.44
C GLY A 96 -25.72 -10.02 -2.68
N ASP A 97 -26.27 -9.64 -1.54
CA ASP A 97 -25.78 -8.57 -0.66
C ASP A 97 -25.77 -8.97 0.81
N GLU A 98 -25.86 -10.27 1.10
CA GLU A 98 -25.90 -10.78 2.47
C GLU A 98 -24.57 -10.43 3.20
N ALA A 99 -24.71 -9.87 4.41
CA ALA A 99 -23.59 -9.45 5.23
C ALA A 99 -23.77 -9.88 6.68
N LEU A 100 -22.64 -10.11 7.36
CA LEU A 100 -22.64 -10.23 8.81
C LEU A 100 -22.75 -8.86 9.46
N SER A 101 -23.45 -8.78 10.58
CA SER A 101 -23.52 -7.59 11.42
C SER A 101 -22.57 -7.73 12.60
N PHE A 102 -21.95 -6.63 12.98
CA PHE A 102 -20.99 -6.51 14.07
C PHE A 102 -21.51 -5.55 15.16
N ASP A 103 -20.76 -5.44 16.25
CA ASP A 103 -21.13 -4.52 17.33
C ASP A 103 -21.13 -3.08 16.81
N LYS A 104 -22.19 -2.32 17.13
CA LYS A 104 -22.33 -0.91 16.75
C LYS A 104 -22.63 -0.05 17.97
N TYR A 105 -22.19 1.20 17.88
CA TYR A 105 -22.27 2.17 18.95
C TYR A 105 -22.73 3.54 18.43
N PRO A 106 -23.53 4.29 19.19
CA PRO A 106 -23.79 5.69 18.84
C PRO A 106 -22.49 6.49 18.73
N ALA A 107 -22.40 7.39 17.76
CA ALA A 107 -21.20 8.19 17.56
C ALA A 107 -20.74 8.97 18.82
N ALA A 108 -21.70 9.40 19.65
CA ALA A 108 -21.43 10.10 20.91
C ALA A 108 -20.76 9.21 21.98
N GLU A 109 -20.85 7.89 21.86
CA GLU A 109 -20.32 6.93 22.82
C GLU A 109 -18.95 6.35 22.40
N LEU A 110 -18.48 6.61 21.18
CA LEU A 110 -17.22 6.05 20.68
C LEU A 110 -16.02 6.40 21.55
N ASN A 111 -16.02 7.57 22.17
CA ASN A 111 -14.94 8.02 23.05
C ASN A 111 -14.94 7.33 24.43
N THR A 112 -15.97 6.56 24.77
CA THR A 112 -16.09 5.83 26.04
C THR A 112 -15.77 4.33 25.91
N LEU A 113 -15.51 3.85 24.70
CA LEU A 113 -15.19 2.45 24.45
C LEU A 113 -13.89 2.03 25.15
N SER A 114 -13.87 0.81 25.65
CA SER A 114 -12.64 0.19 26.14
C SER A 114 -11.80 -0.32 24.98
N ALA A 115 -10.47 -0.40 25.17
CA ALA A 115 -9.57 -0.96 24.19
C ALA A 115 -9.94 -2.42 23.82
N GLU A 116 -10.48 -3.18 24.77
CA GLU A 116 -10.94 -4.55 24.55
C GLU A 116 -12.15 -4.61 23.61
N GLN A 117 -13.15 -3.73 23.79
CA GLN A 117 -14.30 -3.63 22.88
C GLN A 117 -13.87 -3.26 21.46
N VAL A 118 -12.94 -2.31 21.33
CA VAL A 118 -12.41 -1.91 20.02
C VAL A 118 -11.67 -3.08 19.37
N ARG A 119 -10.77 -3.72 20.12
CA ARG A 119 -9.96 -4.85 19.62
C ARG A 119 -10.85 -6.02 19.17
N LYS A 120 -11.82 -6.41 19.99
CA LYS A 120 -12.77 -7.48 19.69
C LYS A 120 -13.51 -7.21 18.37
N ASN A 121 -14.09 -6.04 18.20
CA ASN A 121 -14.89 -5.72 17.01
C ASN A 121 -14.03 -5.65 15.74
N LEU A 122 -12.81 -5.11 15.83
CA LEU A 122 -11.84 -5.11 14.72
C LEU A 122 -11.38 -6.52 14.36
N GLN A 123 -11.20 -7.39 15.36
CA GLN A 123 -10.84 -8.79 15.15
C GLN A 123 -11.98 -9.55 14.47
N GLU A 124 -13.18 -9.51 15.03
CA GLU A 124 -14.34 -10.26 14.54
C GLU A 124 -14.76 -9.84 13.12
N SER A 125 -14.60 -8.57 12.77
CA SER A 125 -14.87 -8.05 11.42
C SER A 125 -13.77 -8.34 10.40
N GLY A 126 -12.56 -8.74 10.84
CA GLY A 126 -11.38 -8.88 9.99
C GLY A 126 -10.69 -7.55 9.67
N LEU A 127 -11.20 -6.41 10.13
CA LEU A 127 -10.54 -5.11 9.93
C LEU A 127 -9.23 -4.97 10.71
N TRP A 128 -8.92 -5.88 11.63
CA TRP A 128 -7.61 -5.97 12.27
C TRP A 128 -6.47 -6.06 11.25
N THR A 129 -6.73 -6.70 10.10
CA THR A 129 -5.76 -6.81 9.00
C THR A 129 -5.45 -5.49 8.30
N ALA A 130 -6.12 -4.39 8.66
CA ALA A 130 -5.80 -3.04 8.19
C ALA A 130 -4.48 -2.52 8.75
N PHE A 131 -4.09 -2.97 9.95
CA PHE A 131 -2.84 -2.58 10.57
C PHE A 131 -1.67 -3.38 10.02
N ARG A 132 -0.55 -2.69 9.85
CA ARG A 132 0.75 -3.30 9.61
C ARG A 132 1.76 -2.80 10.64
N THR A 133 2.74 -3.65 10.97
CA THR A 133 3.80 -3.31 11.92
C THR A 133 5.03 -2.76 11.20
N ARG A 134 5.83 -1.99 11.88
CA ARG A 134 7.26 -1.78 11.61
C ARG A 134 8.02 -2.14 12.90
N PRO A 135 9.04 -2.98 12.84
CA PRO A 135 9.61 -3.72 11.69
C PRO A 135 8.66 -4.77 11.07
N PHE A 136 9.12 -5.35 9.95
CA PHE A 136 8.63 -6.54 9.26
C PHE A 136 7.32 -6.41 8.46
N SER A 137 6.55 -5.35 8.58
CA SER A 137 5.31 -5.11 7.80
C SER A 137 4.24 -6.20 7.93
N LYS A 138 4.10 -6.80 9.10
CA LYS A 138 3.13 -7.86 9.39
C LYS A 138 1.83 -7.32 9.95
N VAL A 139 0.77 -8.12 9.86
CA VAL A 139 -0.42 -7.89 10.66
C VAL A 139 -0.06 -8.11 12.13
N PRO A 140 -0.32 -7.15 13.03
CA PRO A 140 0.05 -7.27 14.44
C PRO A 140 -0.67 -8.43 15.14
N ALA A 141 -0.04 -8.99 16.18
CA ALA A 141 -0.70 -9.93 17.06
C ALA A 141 -1.89 -9.26 17.78
N ILE A 142 -2.94 -10.04 18.07
CA ILE A 142 -4.17 -9.49 18.68
C ILE A 142 -3.90 -8.88 20.05
N ASP A 143 -2.99 -9.44 20.82
CA ASP A 143 -2.53 -8.96 22.14
C ASP A 143 -1.38 -7.95 22.06
N GLY A 144 -0.88 -7.68 20.84
CA GLY A 144 0.22 -6.74 20.62
C GLY A 144 -0.11 -5.32 21.08
N VAL A 145 0.92 -4.60 21.51
CA VAL A 145 0.84 -3.20 21.90
C VAL A 145 1.96 -2.43 21.19
N PRO A 146 1.62 -1.45 20.34
CA PRO A 146 2.63 -0.64 19.66
C PRO A 146 3.17 0.45 20.56
N SER A 147 4.33 1.01 20.24
CA SER A 147 4.83 2.27 20.84
C SER A 147 3.93 3.45 20.44
N SER A 148 3.55 3.49 19.17
CA SER A 148 2.64 4.49 18.59
C SER A 148 1.93 3.92 17.36
N ILE A 149 0.88 4.62 16.91
CA ILE A 149 0.15 4.27 15.68
C ILE A 149 0.29 5.44 14.70
N PHE A 150 0.69 5.13 13.46
CA PHE A 150 0.77 6.10 12.38
C PHE A 150 -0.44 5.97 11.46
N LEU A 151 -1.19 7.06 11.35
CA LEU A 151 -2.24 7.20 10.35
C LEU A 151 -1.70 8.01 9.18
N ASN A 152 -1.52 7.35 8.05
CA ASN A 152 -1.07 8.02 6.83
C ASN A 152 -2.28 8.62 6.08
N ALA A 153 -2.38 9.95 6.10
CA ALA A 153 -3.36 10.75 5.36
C ALA A 153 -2.66 11.65 4.32
N MET A 154 -1.58 11.17 3.75
CA MET A 154 -0.79 11.77 2.69
C MET A 154 -0.35 10.69 1.70
N ASP A 155 -0.22 11.04 0.43
CA ASP A 155 0.34 10.15 -0.58
C ASP A 155 1.14 10.96 -1.60
N THR A 156 2.40 10.60 -1.79
CA THR A 156 3.30 11.20 -2.78
C THR A 156 3.70 10.21 -3.87
N ASN A 157 3.06 9.02 -3.92
CA ASN A 157 3.28 8.11 -5.02
C ASN A 157 2.92 8.76 -6.36
N PRO A 158 3.64 8.43 -7.43
CA PRO A 158 3.25 8.89 -8.77
C PRO A 158 1.81 8.48 -9.07
N LEU A 159 1.00 9.42 -9.59
CA LEU A 159 -0.41 9.19 -9.97
C LEU A 159 -1.37 8.92 -8.79
N ALA A 160 -0.99 9.20 -7.57
CA ALA A 160 -1.83 8.99 -6.41
C ALA A 160 -3.07 9.90 -6.37
N ALA A 161 -4.09 9.44 -5.64
CA ALA A 161 -5.21 10.26 -5.22
C ALA A 161 -4.78 11.26 -4.14
N ASP A 162 -5.42 12.42 -4.08
CA ASP A 162 -5.30 13.32 -2.92
C ASP A 162 -6.20 12.78 -1.78
N PRO A 163 -5.62 12.36 -0.65
CA PRO A 163 -6.39 11.86 0.49
C PRO A 163 -7.45 12.84 1.00
N ALA A 164 -7.19 14.15 0.91
CA ALA A 164 -8.13 15.17 1.38
C ALA A 164 -9.48 15.13 0.64
N VAL A 165 -9.47 14.80 -0.66
CA VAL A 165 -10.69 14.67 -1.46
C VAL A 165 -11.54 13.49 -1.00
N ILE A 166 -10.89 12.37 -0.69
CA ILE A 166 -11.57 11.13 -0.27
C ILE A 166 -12.06 11.26 1.17
N ILE A 167 -11.25 11.83 2.06
CA ILE A 167 -11.63 12.08 3.45
C ILE A 167 -12.81 13.06 3.52
N ALA A 168 -12.81 14.13 2.72
CA ALA A 168 -13.92 15.08 2.68
C ALA A 168 -15.25 14.44 2.23
N ALA A 169 -15.20 13.41 1.40
CA ALA A 169 -16.40 12.66 0.98
C ALA A 169 -16.95 11.74 2.09
N SER A 170 -16.19 11.48 3.17
CA SER A 170 -16.55 10.60 4.28
C SER A 170 -16.06 11.15 5.63
N GLU A 171 -16.17 12.46 5.82
CA GLU A 171 -15.57 13.19 6.95
C GLU A 171 -16.01 12.64 8.31
N ASN A 172 -17.31 12.42 8.49
CA ASN A 172 -17.84 11.89 9.75
C ASN A 172 -17.30 10.50 10.07
N ASP A 173 -17.23 9.62 9.07
CA ASP A 173 -16.71 8.26 9.27
C ASP A 173 -15.21 8.30 9.59
N PHE A 174 -14.46 9.22 8.97
CA PHE A 174 -13.05 9.40 9.27
C PHE A 174 -12.82 9.86 10.72
N VAL A 175 -13.56 10.89 11.18
CA VAL A 175 -13.46 11.40 12.55
C VAL A 175 -13.89 10.34 13.58
N ASN A 176 -14.95 9.59 13.29
CA ASN A 176 -15.39 8.48 14.13
C ASN A 176 -14.31 7.37 14.20
N GLY A 177 -13.72 6.99 13.06
CA GLY A 177 -12.63 6.02 13.01
C GLY A 177 -11.41 6.46 13.80
N LEU A 178 -11.03 7.73 13.69
CA LEU A 178 -9.93 8.29 14.45
C LEU A 178 -10.22 8.30 15.96
N THR A 179 -11.47 8.56 16.35
CA THR A 179 -11.93 8.46 17.74
C THR A 179 -11.84 7.02 18.25
N VAL A 180 -12.28 6.03 17.46
CA VAL A 180 -12.16 4.61 17.81
C VAL A 180 -10.69 4.20 17.97
N LEU A 181 -9.81 4.61 17.05
CA LEU A 181 -8.38 4.33 17.14
C LEU A 181 -7.76 4.91 18.41
N SER A 182 -8.20 6.11 18.84
CA SER A 182 -7.73 6.72 20.07
C SER A 182 -8.07 5.94 21.35
N ARG A 183 -9.00 4.98 21.24
CA ARG A 183 -9.39 4.09 22.33
C ARG A 183 -8.69 2.74 22.29
N LEU A 184 -8.09 2.38 21.14
CA LEU A 184 -7.36 1.12 20.98
C LEU A 184 -6.02 1.13 21.73
N HIS A 185 -5.38 2.29 21.83
CA HIS A 185 -4.03 2.45 22.36
C HIS A 185 -3.92 3.78 23.14
N ASP A 186 -3.26 3.75 24.29
CA ASP A 186 -3.05 4.94 25.14
C ASP A 186 -1.90 5.83 24.67
N GLY A 187 -1.03 5.32 23.81
CA GLY A 187 0.08 6.07 23.20
C GLY A 187 -0.38 6.99 22.07
N ASN A 188 0.57 7.72 21.49
CA ASN A 188 0.29 8.67 20.44
C ASN A 188 -0.21 8.01 19.14
N ILE A 189 -1.18 8.68 18.54
CA ILE A 189 -1.61 8.42 17.16
C ILE A 189 -1.14 9.59 16.31
N HIS A 190 -0.18 9.33 15.45
CA HIS A 190 0.41 10.33 14.56
C HIS A 190 -0.40 10.43 13.27
N LEU A 191 -1.26 11.45 13.15
CA LEU A 191 -1.94 11.80 11.91
C LEU A 191 -0.96 12.58 11.02
N CYS A 192 -0.44 11.92 9.99
CA CYS A 192 0.52 12.49 9.03
C CYS A 192 -0.19 12.99 7.78
N LYS A 193 -0.07 14.28 7.46
CA LYS A 193 -0.74 14.94 6.34
C LYS A 193 0.16 15.94 5.61
N ALA A 194 -0.24 16.33 4.40
CA ALA A 194 0.37 17.47 3.72
C ALA A 194 -0.04 18.80 4.40
N PRO A 195 0.82 19.84 4.37
CA PRO A 195 0.58 21.11 5.11
C PRO A 195 -0.73 21.82 4.75
N ASP A 196 -1.05 21.84 3.46
CA ASP A 196 -2.21 22.58 2.95
C ASP A 196 -3.52 21.77 2.98
N ASN A 197 -3.46 20.48 3.33
CA ASN A 197 -4.62 19.60 3.33
C ASN A 197 -5.49 19.84 4.56
N LYS A 198 -6.77 20.18 4.33
CA LYS A 198 -7.77 20.31 5.37
C LYS A 198 -8.32 18.94 5.74
N ILE A 199 -7.61 18.26 6.63
CA ILE A 199 -8.02 16.97 7.15
C ILE A 199 -8.60 17.18 8.55
N PRO A 200 -9.85 16.73 8.81
CA PRO A 200 -10.45 16.84 10.12
C PRO A 200 -9.69 15.99 11.14
N ALA A 201 -9.56 16.48 12.34
CA ALA A 201 -8.96 15.75 13.45
C ALA A 201 -10.02 15.39 14.49
N SER A 202 -9.78 14.30 15.21
CA SER A 202 -10.54 13.97 16.42
C SER A 202 -10.14 14.91 17.58
N HIS A 203 -11.06 15.11 18.52
CA HIS A 203 -10.78 15.83 19.76
C HIS A 203 -10.04 15.00 20.82
N ALA A 204 -9.62 13.76 20.47
CA ALA A 204 -8.87 12.90 21.38
C ALA A 204 -7.47 13.46 21.65
N SER A 205 -7.08 13.49 22.93
CA SER A 205 -5.84 14.11 23.38
C SER A 205 -4.56 13.42 22.93
N ASN A 206 -4.65 12.14 22.54
CA ASN A 206 -3.52 11.34 22.05
C ASN A 206 -3.35 11.36 20.52
N VAL A 207 -4.16 12.16 19.80
CA VAL A 207 -3.99 12.36 18.35
C VAL A 207 -3.08 13.56 18.10
N VAL A 208 -1.94 13.32 17.48
CA VAL A 208 -0.91 14.32 17.19
C VAL A 208 -0.84 14.54 15.68
N ILE A 209 -1.09 15.76 15.22
CA ILE A 209 -1.01 16.13 13.81
C ILE A 209 0.43 16.42 13.44
N ASN A 210 0.92 15.75 12.40
CA ASN A 210 2.25 15.96 11.84
C ASN A 210 2.14 16.33 10.35
N GLU A 211 2.87 17.34 9.94
CA GLU A 211 2.86 17.82 8.56
C GLU A 211 4.18 17.51 7.89
N PHE A 212 4.08 16.88 6.71
CA PHE A 212 5.19 16.53 5.86
C PHE A 212 5.06 17.20 4.49
N ALA A 213 6.17 17.74 3.99
CA ALA A 213 6.26 18.38 2.67
C ALA A 213 7.50 17.89 1.94
N GLY A 214 7.46 17.90 0.62
CA GLY A 214 8.60 17.51 -0.23
C GLY A 214 8.24 16.49 -1.31
N PRO A 215 9.22 16.07 -2.11
CA PRO A 215 9.03 15.07 -3.14
C PRO A 215 8.77 13.67 -2.55
N HIS A 216 8.28 12.75 -3.37
CA HIS A 216 8.27 11.33 -2.99
C HIS A 216 9.69 10.89 -2.56
N PRO A 217 9.85 10.21 -1.40
CA PRO A 217 8.87 9.47 -0.60
C PRO A 217 8.32 10.22 0.63
N ALA A 218 8.15 11.54 0.59
CA ALA A 218 7.65 12.31 1.73
C ALA A 218 6.30 11.81 2.29
N GLY A 219 5.48 11.15 1.46
CA GLY A 219 4.16 10.61 1.83
C GLY A 219 4.16 9.13 2.21
N LEU A 220 5.31 8.46 2.33
CA LEU A 220 5.37 7.08 2.76
C LEU A 220 5.35 6.96 4.30
N SER A 221 4.70 5.91 4.78
CA SER A 221 4.66 5.61 6.22
C SER A 221 6.04 5.40 6.82
N GLY A 222 6.97 4.76 6.09
CA GLY A 222 8.36 4.59 6.53
C GLY A 222 9.07 5.91 6.78
N THR A 223 8.86 6.91 5.89
CA THR A 223 9.41 8.26 6.08
C THR A 223 8.83 8.92 7.34
N HIS A 224 7.52 8.80 7.57
CA HIS A 224 6.89 9.37 8.76
C HIS A 224 7.41 8.74 10.05
N ILE A 225 7.50 7.41 10.08
CA ILE A 225 7.99 6.65 11.23
C ILE A 225 9.43 7.04 11.56
N HIS A 226 10.30 7.08 10.56
CA HIS A 226 11.71 7.44 10.75
C HIS A 226 11.90 8.80 11.43
N PHE A 227 11.14 9.82 11.00
CA PHE A 227 11.32 11.19 11.52
C PHE A 227 10.61 11.46 12.84
N ILE A 228 9.64 10.63 13.25
CA ILE A 228 8.83 10.88 14.45
C ILE A 228 9.13 9.87 15.55
N ASP A 229 9.08 8.57 15.23
CA ASP A 229 9.17 7.49 16.21
C ASP A 229 9.87 6.26 15.60
N PRO A 230 11.19 6.37 15.30
CA PRO A 230 11.93 5.32 14.61
C PRO A 230 11.92 4.00 15.37
N VAL A 231 11.91 2.90 14.63
CA VAL A 231 11.78 1.54 15.13
C VAL A 231 13.12 0.81 15.19
N GLY A 232 13.13 -0.34 15.82
CA GLY A 232 14.24 -1.26 15.92
C GLY A 232 13.76 -2.60 16.42
N ILE A 233 14.69 -3.53 16.69
CA ILE A 233 14.34 -4.90 17.09
C ILE A 233 13.44 -4.97 18.34
N ASN A 234 13.58 -4.02 19.27
CA ASN A 234 12.84 -3.98 20.54
C ASN A 234 11.72 -2.96 20.58
N LYS A 235 11.41 -2.31 19.45
CA LYS A 235 10.41 -1.26 19.37
C LYS A 235 9.58 -1.40 18.11
N THR A 236 8.28 -1.57 18.30
CA THR A 236 7.31 -1.76 17.21
C THR A 236 6.32 -0.62 17.18
N VAL A 237 6.04 -0.09 16.01
CA VAL A 237 4.93 0.81 15.73
C VAL A 237 3.96 0.15 14.77
N TRP A 238 2.71 0.61 14.78
CA TRP A 238 1.72 0.19 13.78
C TRP A 238 1.42 1.34 12.83
N TYR A 239 0.99 1.02 11.63
CA TYR A 239 0.52 2.03 10.70
C TYR A 239 -0.73 1.55 9.95
N ILE A 240 -1.53 2.52 9.52
CA ILE A 240 -2.82 2.32 8.86
C ILE A 240 -3.06 3.44 7.85
N ASN A 241 -3.75 3.17 6.75
CA ASN A 241 -4.14 4.18 5.80
C ASN A 241 -5.47 4.85 6.16
N TYR A 242 -5.72 6.04 5.60
CA TYR A 242 -6.91 6.85 5.90
C TYR A 242 -8.24 6.19 5.49
N GLN A 243 -8.27 5.39 4.42
CA GLN A 243 -9.52 4.72 4.00
C GLN A 243 -9.90 3.57 4.93
N ASP A 244 -8.93 2.93 5.54
CA ASP A 244 -9.21 1.93 6.57
C ASP A 244 -9.74 2.57 7.84
N VAL A 245 -9.30 3.80 8.17
CA VAL A 245 -9.87 4.58 9.29
C VAL A 245 -11.32 4.95 9.00
N ILE A 246 -11.66 5.35 7.77
CA ILE A 246 -13.04 5.57 7.34
C ILE A 246 -13.86 4.28 7.51
N ALA A 247 -13.33 3.13 7.09
CA ALA A 247 -14.00 1.84 7.22
C ALA A 247 -14.24 1.45 8.70
N ILE A 248 -13.28 1.72 9.57
CA ILE A 248 -13.43 1.52 11.03
C ILE A 248 -14.54 2.40 11.59
N GLY A 249 -14.55 3.69 11.26
CA GLY A 249 -15.60 4.60 11.73
C GLY A 249 -16.99 4.16 11.32
N LYS A 250 -17.14 3.75 10.08
CA LYS A 250 -18.41 3.24 9.55
C LYS A 250 -18.81 1.91 10.21
N LEU A 251 -17.87 0.98 10.40
CA LEU A 251 -18.15 -0.29 11.11
C LEU A 251 -18.71 0.00 12.50
N PHE A 252 -18.05 0.84 13.30
CA PHE A 252 -18.44 1.08 14.69
C PHE A 252 -19.75 1.84 14.82
N THR A 253 -20.14 2.64 13.85
CA THR A 253 -21.40 3.40 13.88
C THR A 253 -22.58 2.64 13.29
N THR A 254 -22.35 1.79 12.30
CA THR A 254 -23.44 1.09 11.59
C THR A 254 -23.54 -0.41 11.91
N GLY A 255 -22.43 -1.02 12.36
CA GLY A 255 -22.31 -2.48 12.50
C GLY A 255 -22.09 -3.20 11.18
N GLU A 256 -21.87 -2.48 10.08
CA GLU A 256 -21.66 -3.03 8.74
C GLU A 256 -20.22 -2.89 8.29
N LEU A 257 -19.66 -3.98 7.76
CA LEU A 257 -18.32 -3.96 7.20
C LEU A 257 -18.31 -3.15 5.89
N ASN A 258 -17.61 -2.01 5.91
CA ASN A 258 -17.40 -1.19 4.71
C ASN A 258 -16.09 -1.57 4.03
N LEU A 259 -16.18 -2.08 2.82
CA LEU A 259 -15.04 -2.50 2.01
C LEU A 259 -14.94 -1.69 0.70
N GLU A 260 -15.68 -0.59 0.62
CA GLU A 260 -15.54 0.38 -0.47
C GLU A 260 -14.11 0.96 -0.47
N ARG A 261 -13.57 1.15 -1.65
CA ARG A 261 -12.31 1.84 -1.90
C ARG A 261 -12.49 2.88 -2.98
N VAL A 262 -11.90 4.03 -2.77
CA VAL A 262 -11.70 5.02 -3.83
C VAL A 262 -10.23 4.91 -4.27
N VAL A 263 -10.01 4.51 -5.51
CA VAL A 263 -8.67 4.34 -6.06
C VAL A 263 -8.42 5.33 -7.19
N SER A 264 -7.18 5.76 -7.35
CA SER A 264 -6.75 6.45 -8.54
C SER A 264 -6.64 5.45 -9.69
N LEU A 265 -7.47 5.54 -10.71
CA LEU A 265 -7.27 4.85 -11.99
C LEU A 265 -6.53 5.79 -12.92
N ALA A 266 -5.23 5.57 -13.11
CA ALA A 266 -4.36 6.57 -13.72
C ALA A 266 -3.16 5.95 -14.46
N GLY A 267 -2.49 6.78 -15.24
CA GLY A 267 -1.33 6.38 -16.03
C GLY A 267 -1.48 6.73 -17.50
N PRO A 268 -0.38 6.69 -18.26
CA PRO A 268 -0.36 7.13 -19.66
C PRO A 268 -1.26 6.30 -20.57
N GLN A 269 -1.67 5.11 -20.17
CA GLN A 269 -2.54 4.24 -20.95
C GLN A 269 -4.01 4.25 -20.52
N VAL A 270 -4.38 5.05 -19.54
CA VAL A 270 -5.77 5.27 -19.15
C VAL A 270 -6.37 6.38 -19.98
N LYS A 271 -7.52 6.13 -20.63
CA LYS A 271 -8.19 7.11 -21.49
C LYS A 271 -8.69 8.36 -20.74
N SER A 272 -9.19 8.16 -19.53
CA SER A 272 -9.74 9.21 -18.67
C SER A 272 -9.27 9.02 -17.23
N PRO A 273 -8.04 9.42 -16.89
CA PRO A 273 -7.49 9.27 -15.55
C PRO A 273 -8.33 10.03 -14.51
N ARG A 274 -8.81 9.33 -13.48
CA ARG A 274 -9.69 9.89 -12.44
C ARG A 274 -9.72 9.02 -11.20
N LEU A 275 -10.39 9.48 -10.15
CA LEU A 275 -10.66 8.66 -8.97
C LEU A 275 -11.93 7.84 -9.21
N VAL A 276 -11.87 6.54 -8.91
CA VAL A 276 -12.99 5.63 -9.09
C VAL A 276 -13.34 4.89 -7.81
N ARG A 277 -14.64 4.77 -7.54
CA ARG A 277 -15.19 3.96 -6.46
C ARG A 277 -15.23 2.51 -6.89
N THR A 278 -14.72 1.63 -6.04
CA THR A 278 -14.73 0.18 -6.21
C THR A 278 -14.76 -0.50 -4.84
N VAL A 279 -14.39 -1.76 -4.75
CA VAL A 279 -14.32 -2.54 -3.51
C VAL A 279 -12.94 -3.17 -3.35
N ILE A 280 -12.55 -3.48 -2.12
CA ILE A 280 -11.33 -4.25 -1.85
C ILE A 280 -11.40 -5.57 -2.62
N GLY A 281 -10.29 -5.95 -3.24
CA GLY A 281 -10.20 -7.20 -4.00
C GLY A 281 -10.93 -7.18 -5.35
N ALA A 282 -11.41 -6.03 -5.85
CA ALA A 282 -12.07 -5.92 -7.15
C ALA A 282 -11.22 -6.51 -8.27
N ASN A 283 -11.84 -7.27 -9.18
CA ASN A 283 -11.15 -7.78 -10.37
C ASN A 283 -10.74 -6.61 -11.26
N LEU A 284 -9.44 -6.50 -11.55
CA LEU A 284 -8.87 -5.34 -12.25
C LEU A 284 -9.12 -5.37 -13.75
N SER A 285 -9.19 -6.53 -14.37
CA SER A 285 -9.60 -6.67 -15.77
C SER A 285 -11.02 -6.16 -15.98
N GLN A 286 -11.94 -6.40 -15.04
CA GLN A 286 -13.31 -5.88 -15.09
C GLN A 286 -13.36 -4.39 -14.80
N LEU A 287 -12.62 -3.94 -13.78
CA LEU A 287 -12.58 -2.52 -13.41
C LEU A 287 -12.03 -1.63 -14.52
N THR A 288 -11.02 -2.12 -15.25
CA THR A 288 -10.36 -1.36 -16.33
C THR A 288 -10.95 -1.63 -17.72
N LYS A 289 -12.04 -2.40 -17.81
CA LYS A 289 -12.70 -2.70 -19.07
C LYS A 289 -13.10 -1.42 -19.81
N ASP A 290 -12.72 -1.32 -21.08
CA ASP A 290 -12.98 -0.18 -21.97
C ASP A 290 -12.31 1.16 -21.56
N GLU A 291 -11.55 1.16 -20.46
CA GLU A 291 -10.86 2.34 -19.90
C GLU A 291 -9.45 2.56 -20.48
N LEU A 292 -8.89 1.56 -21.15
CA LEU A 292 -7.50 1.56 -21.59
C LEU A 292 -7.34 1.93 -23.07
N SER A 293 -6.22 2.57 -23.41
CA SER A 293 -5.78 2.79 -24.77
C SER A 293 -5.47 1.46 -25.47
N ALA A 294 -5.49 1.47 -26.81
CA ALA A 294 -5.13 0.28 -27.59
C ALA A 294 -3.63 -0.04 -27.41
N GLY A 295 -3.29 -1.33 -27.44
CA GLY A 295 -1.92 -1.82 -27.28
C GLY A 295 -1.79 -2.82 -26.14
N GLU A 296 -0.58 -3.30 -25.92
CA GLU A 296 -0.28 -4.17 -24.77
C GLU A 296 -0.03 -3.30 -23.54
N ASN A 297 -0.90 -3.41 -22.55
CA ASN A 297 -0.87 -2.61 -21.36
C ASN A 297 -0.60 -3.46 -20.13
N ARG A 298 0.24 -2.96 -19.23
CA ARG A 298 0.41 -3.52 -17.88
C ARG A 298 -0.50 -2.78 -16.91
N VAL A 299 -1.47 -3.51 -16.37
CA VAL A 299 -2.28 -3.04 -15.24
C VAL A 299 -1.55 -3.42 -13.96
N ILE A 300 -1.43 -2.47 -13.05
CA ILE A 300 -0.70 -2.59 -11.80
C ILE A 300 -1.65 -2.28 -10.65
N SER A 301 -1.82 -3.22 -9.73
CA SER A 301 -2.45 -2.98 -8.43
C SER A 301 -1.47 -2.22 -7.54
N GLY A 302 -1.68 -0.92 -7.35
CA GLY A 302 -0.78 -0.04 -6.62
C GLY A 302 0.02 0.91 -7.50
N SER A 303 1.09 1.47 -6.92
CA SER A 303 1.98 2.43 -7.57
C SER A 303 2.83 1.80 -8.67
N VAL A 304 3.19 2.58 -9.68
CA VAL A 304 4.19 2.18 -10.70
C VAL A 304 5.57 1.88 -10.10
N LEU A 305 5.83 2.30 -8.86
CA LEU A 305 7.11 2.08 -8.17
C LEU A 305 7.13 0.77 -7.37
N CYS A 306 6.04 0.36 -6.75
CA CYS A 306 6.00 -0.78 -5.83
C CYS A 306 4.73 -1.64 -5.95
N GLY A 307 3.88 -1.41 -6.94
CA GLY A 307 2.66 -2.18 -7.14
C GLY A 307 2.91 -3.55 -7.78
N GLN A 308 1.90 -4.40 -7.71
CA GLN A 308 1.91 -5.75 -8.27
C GLN A 308 1.23 -5.79 -9.63
N THR A 309 1.83 -6.49 -10.60
CA THR A 309 1.21 -6.73 -11.91
C THR A 309 -0.09 -7.53 -11.75
N ALA A 310 -1.20 -6.98 -12.25
CA ALA A 310 -2.50 -7.64 -12.27
C ALA A 310 -2.55 -8.67 -13.41
N LYS A 311 -2.42 -9.94 -13.05
CA LYS A 311 -2.46 -11.06 -14.03
C LYS A 311 -2.79 -12.38 -13.35
N GLY A 312 -3.69 -13.15 -13.94
CA GLY A 312 -4.04 -14.51 -13.46
C GLY A 312 -4.58 -14.49 -12.02
N ALA A 313 -3.94 -15.24 -11.12
CA ALA A 313 -4.34 -15.31 -9.72
C ALA A 313 -4.24 -13.96 -8.97
N HIS A 314 -3.50 -13.00 -9.51
CA HIS A 314 -3.27 -11.66 -8.95
C HIS A 314 -4.00 -10.55 -9.73
N ASP A 315 -4.98 -10.88 -10.56
CA ASP A 315 -5.77 -9.89 -11.33
C ASP A 315 -6.82 -9.18 -10.45
N TYR A 316 -6.43 -8.80 -9.25
CA TYR A 316 -7.32 -8.22 -8.25
C TYR A 316 -6.65 -7.04 -7.53
N LEU A 317 -7.49 -6.10 -7.07
CA LEU A 317 -7.03 -4.97 -6.28
C LEU A 317 -6.51 -5.43 -4.92
N GLY A 318 -5.26 -5.13 -4.63
CA GLY A 318 -4.63 -5.45 -3.37
C GLY A 318 -5.29 -4.77 -2.16
N ARG A 319 -5.17 -5.42 -1.00
CA ARG A 319 -5.75 -4.94 0.27
C ARG A 319 -5.27 -3.53 0.65
N TYR A 320 -3.99 -3.26 0.37
CA TYR A 320 -3.34 -2.00 0.73
C TYR A 320 -3.18 -1.06 -0.46
N ALA A 321 -3.60 -1.46 -1.66
CA ALA A 321 -3.50 -0.64 -2.86
C ALA A 321 -4.56 0.48 -2.85
N LEU A 322 -4.11 1.73 -3.07
CA LEU A 322 -4.95 2.93 -3.16
C LEU A 322 -4.99 3.50 -4.58
N GLN A 323 -4.38 2.81 -5.53
CA GLN A 323 -4.37 3.18 -6.94
C GLN A 323 -4.27 1.96 -7.85
N VAL A 324 -4.71 2.13 -9.08
CA VAL A 324 -4.52 1.23 -10.20
C VAL A 324 -3.78 2.02 -11.28
N SER A 325 -2.53 1.65 -11.51
CA SER A 325 -1.66 2.32 -12.46
C SER A 325 -1.58 1.53 -13.75
N VAL A 326 -1.63 2.21 -14.90
CA VAL A 326 -1.54 1.53 -16.20
C VAL A 326 -0.47 2.17 -17.07
N ILE A 327 0.49 1.35 -17.49
CA ILE A 327 1.57 1.73 -18.41
C ILE A 327 1.62 0.75 -19.58
N GLU A 328 2.27 1.16 -20.66
CA GLU A 328 2.48 0.32 -21.84
C GLU A 328 3.56 -0.75 -21.56
N GLU A 329 3.39 -1.95 -22.12
CA GLU A 329 4.44 -2.96 -22.10
C GLU A 329 5.60 -2.55 -23.01
N GLY A 330 6.80 -2.47 -22.44
CA GLY A 330 8.02 -2.04 -23.12
C GLY A 330 8.76 -3.18 -23.81
N ASN A 331 8.08 -3.88 -24.73
CA ASN A 331 8.65 -5.04 -25.43
C ASN A 331 9.61 -4.65 -26.57
N GLU A 332 9.56 -3.42 -27.05
CA GLU A 332 10.36 -2.95 -28.14
C GLU A 332 11.73 -2.46 -27.67
N LYS A 333 12.79 -2.96 -28.33
CA LYS A 333 14.15 -2.47 -28.11
C LYS A 333 14.46 -1.38 -29.13
N GLU A 334 14.76 -0.18 -28.64
CA GLU A 334 15.21 0.92 -29.49
C GLU A 334 16.57 0.64 -30.14
N PHE A 335 16.61 0.70 -31.48
CA PHE A 335 17.86 0.57 -32.23
C PHE A 335 18.73 1.81 -31.99
N PHE A 336 19.98 1.63 -31.54
CA PHE A 336 20.88 2.71 -31.14
C PHE A 336 20.33 3.71 -30.11
N GLY A 337 19.34 3.32 -29.30
CA GLY A 337 18.70 4.21 -28.30
C GLY A 337 19.67 4.87 -27.32
N TRP A 338 20.86 4.33 -27.11
CA TRP A 338 21.90 4.84 -26.21
C TRP A 338 22.76 5.97 -26.79
N ILE A 339 22.72 6.23 -28.12
CA ILE A 339 23.47 7.31 -28.79
C ILE A 339 22.57 8.40 -29.40
N THR A 340 21.26 8.19 -29.42
CA THR A 340 20.31 9.18 -29.95
C THR A 340 19.98 10.24 -28.91
N PRO A 341 19.71 11.51 -29.32
CA PRO A 341 19.40 12.62 -28.40
C PRO A 341 18.17 12.40 -27.53
N GLN A 342 17.20 11.59 -27.97
CA GLN A 342 16.01 11.15 -27.27
C GLN A 342 15.25 12.26 -26.49
N PRO A 343 14.59 13.21 -27.16
CA PRO A 343 13.88 14.29 -26.50
C PRO A 343 12.62 13.83 -25.77
N ASN A 344 12.14 12.61 -26.06
CA ASN A 344 10.94 11.99 -25.47
C ASN A 344 11.22 10.95 -24.39
N LYS A 345 12.49 10.76 -24.03
CA LYS A 345 12.91 9.80 -23.01
C LYS A 345 13.30 10.51 -21.72
N TYR A 346 12.86 9.96 -20.60
CA TYR A 346 13.27 10.42 -19.28
C TYR A 346 14.61 9.81 -18.88
N SER A 347 15.44 10.62 -18.24
CA SER A 347 16.66 10.15 -17.59
C SER A 347 16.92 10.99 -16.33
N ILE A 348 17.30 10.33 -15.24
CA ILE A 348 17.70 10.99 -13.99
C ILE A 348 18.99 11.78 -14.18
N THR A 349 19.90 11.27 -14.99
CA THR A 349 21.15 11.93 -15.36
C THR A 349 20.95 12.75 -16.64
N ARG A 350 21.87 13.70 -16.92
CA ARG A 350 21.81 14.57 -18.10
C ARG A 350 22.26 13.87 -19.38
N THR A 351 21.80 12.64 -19.61
CA THR A 351 22.24 11.81 -20.74
C THR A 351 21.37 11.96 -21.98
N VAL A 352 20.12 12.40 -21.83
CA VAL A 352 19.16 12.59 -22.93
C VAL A 352 18.57 13.99 -22.91
N LEU A 353 18.13 14.50 -24.07
CA LEU A 353 17.53 15.83 -24.18
C LEU A 353 16.22 15.98 -23.42
N GLY A 354 15.49 14.89 -23.23
CA GLY A 354 14.26 14.88 -22.40
C GLY A 354 14.49 15.34 -20.96
N HIS A 355 15.70 15.20 -20.42
CA HIS A 355 16.05 15.68 -19.08
C HIS A 355 15.89 17.19 -18.91
N PHE A 356 16.11 17.98 -19.97
CA PHE A 356 16.12 19.44 -19.91
C PHE A 356 14.73 20.06 -20.08
N GLY A 357 13.70 19.27 -20.32
CA GLY A 357 12.30 19.72 -20.50
C GLY A 357 11.45 19.53 -19.26
N LYS A 358 10.44 20.41 -19.08
CA LYS A 358 9.37 20.22 -18.07
C LYS A 358 8.18 19.52 -18.70
N LYS A 359 8.36 18.31 -19.23
CA LYS A 359 7.25 17.56 -19.82
C LYS A 359 6.98 16.27 -19.05
N LEU A 360 5.78 15.78 -19.20
CA LEU A 360 5.39 14.48 -18.70
C LEU A 360 5.72 13.41 -19.75
N PHE A 361 6.09 12.22 -19.29
CA PHE A 361 6.52 11.12 -20.14
C PHE A 361 5.55 9.95 -20.04
N ASN A 362 5.35 9.27 -21.15
CA ASN A 362 4.68 7.99 -21.19
C ASN A 362 5.70 6.91 -20.82
N PHE A 363 5.79 6.62 -19.53
CA PHE A 363 6.62 5.53 -19.06
C PHE A 363 6.07 4.18 -19.53
N THR A 364 6.99 3.25 -19.80
CA THR A 364 6.68 1.87 -20.15
C THR A 364 7.38 0.94 -19.17
N THR A 365 7.17 -0.36 -19.31
CA THR A 365 7.87 -1.37 -18.50
C THR A 365 9.32 -1.62 -18.94
N ALA A 366 9.81 -0.93 -19.99
CA ALA A 366 11.18 -1.09 -20.47
C ALA A 366 12.20 -0.59 -19.44
N GLU A 367 13.05 -1.44 -18.97
CA GLU A 367 14.12 -1.11 -18.00
C GLU A 367 15.19 -0.18 -18.56
N ASN A 368 15.34 -0.12 -19.89
CA ASN A 368 16.35 0.68 -20.59
C ASN A 368 17.78 0.47 -20.06
N GLY A 369 18.11 -0.75 -19.73
CA GLY A 369 19.40 -1.14 -19.16
C GLY A 369 19.55 -2.65 -19.11
N GLY A 370 20.51 -3.12 -18.35
CA GLY A 370 20.73 -4.54 -18.11
C GLY A 370 21.39 -4.75 -16.77
N GLU A 371 21.22 -5.94 -16.24
CA GLU A 371 21.85 -6.35 -14.98
C GLU A 371 23.36 -6.17 -15.01
N ARG A 372 23.90 -5.57 -14.00
CA ARG A 372 25.34 -5.34 -13.81
C ARG A 372 25.63 -5.15 -12.32
N ALA A 373 26.91 -5.21 -11.94
CA ALA A 373 27.33 -4.91 -10.58
C ALA A 373 26.86 -3.50 -10.14
N MET A 374 26.56 -3.34 -8.86
CA MET A 374 26.22 -2.04 -8.27
C MET A 374 27.34 -1.04 -8.50
N VAL A 375 26.98 0.16 -8.92
CA VAL A 375 27.92 1.29 -9.13
C VAL A 375 27.54 2.42 -8.19
N PRO A 376 28.39 2.78 -7.21
CA PRO A 376 28.12 3.83 -6.23
C PRO A 376 28.38 5.22 -6.82
N ILE A 377 27.41 5.76 -7.56
CA ILE A 377 27.52 7.08 -8.21
C ILE A 377 26.72 8.17 -7.50
N GLY A 378 26.25 7.92 -6.27
CA GLY A 378 25.46 8.86 -5.48
C GLY A 378 23.99 8.95 -5.90
N SER A 379 23.49 8.00 -6.70
CA SER A 379 22.08 7.99 -7.13
C SER A 379 21.14 7.65 -5.96
N TYR A 380 21.51 6.72 -5.12
CA TYR A 380 20.72 6.29 -3.98
C TYR A 380 20.61 7.38 -2.91
N GLU A 381 21.73 8.10 -2.64
CA GLU A 381 21.77 9.19 -1.68
C GLU A 381 20.87 10.37 -2.06
N ARG A 382 20.57 10.53 -3.34
CA ARG A 382 19.64 11.59 -3.82
C ARG A 382 18.20 11.29 -3.52
N VAL A 383 17.82 10.03 -3.48
CA VAL A 383 16.40 9.59 -3.35
C VAL A 383 16.06 9.04 -1.97
N MET A 384 17.08 8.76 -1.14
CA MET A 384 16.91 8.27 0.24
C MET A 384 16.92 9.47 1.20
N PRO A 385 15.76 9.87 1.76
CA PRO A 385 15.69 10.98 2.70
C PRO A 385 16.04 10.60 4.14
N LEU A 386 15.94 9.31 4.47
CA LEU A 386 16.17 8.79 5.82
C LEU A 386 17.66 8.95 6.17
N ASP A 387 17.96 9.03 7.47
CA ASP A 387 19.34 9.08 7.99
C ASP A 387 19.98 7.69 7.95
N ILE A 388 20.04 7.14 6.75
CA ILE A 388 20.58 5.82 6.44
C ILE A 388 21.66 6.01 5.37
N LEU A 389 22.69 5.18 5.37
CA LEU A 389 23.73 5.11 4.36
C LEU A 389 23.30 4.15 3.23
N PRO A 390 22.53 4.60 2.21
CA PRO A 390 21.84 3.69 1.30
C PRO A 390 22.79 2.82 0.49
N THR A 391 23.90 3.35 -0.01
CA THR A 391 24.87 2.56 -0.80
C THR A 391 25.44 1.39 0.01
N LEU A 392 25.76 1.60 1.29
CA LEU A 392 26.29 0.54 2.16
C LEU A 392 25.20 -0.47 2.49
N LEU A 393 24.03 0.01 2.92
CA LEU A 393 22.89 -0.85 3.22
C LEU A 393 22.50 -1.74 2.02
N LEU A 394 22.35 -1.17 0.84
CA LEU A 394 21.98 -1.93 -0.36
C LEU A 394 23.03 -2.99 -0.75
N ARG A 395 24.31 -2.75 -0.45
CA ARG A 395 25.38 -3.75 -0.64
C ARG A 395 25.24 -4.92 0.35
N ASP A 396 24.98 -4.61 1.63
CA ASP A 396 24.81 -5.62 2.66
C ASP A 396 23.56 -6.48 2.39
N LEU A 397 22.48 -5.84 1.92
CA LEU A 397 21.28 -6.54 1.45
C LEU A 397 21.59 -7.53 0.31
N ILE A 398 22.33 -7.09 -0.72
CA ILE A 398 22.68 -7.95 -1.88
C ILE A 398 23.51 -9.17 -1.46
N VAL A 399 24.43 -9.01 -0.53
CA VAL A 399 25.27 -10.13 -0.06
C VAL A 399 24.61 -10.94 1.04
N GLY A 400 23.47 -10.50 1.58
CA GLY A 400 22.71 -11.18 2.64
C GLY A 400 23.35 -11.08 4.02
N ASP A 401 24.14 -10.02 4.26
CA ASP A 401 24.71 -9.69 5.57
C ASP A 401 23.61 -9.10 6.47
N THR A 402 23.06 -9.93 7.35
CA THR A 402 21.98 -9.57 8.26
C THR A 402 22.44 -8.63 9.38
N ASP A 403 23.64 -8.79 9.88
CA ASP A 403 24.18 -7.97 10.99
C ASP A 403 24.50 -6.56 10.47
N GLY A 404 25.20 -6.47 9.33
CA GLY A 404 25.49 -5.21 8.66
C GLY A 404 24.21 -4.45 8.27
N ALA A 405 23.24 -5.14 7.70
CA ALA A 405 21.96 -4.56 7.32
C ALA A 405 21.18 -4.00 8.52
N GLN A 406 21.14 -4.72 9.65
CA GLN A 406 20.52 -4.23 10.90
C GLN A 406 21.23 -2.99 11.45
N ALA A 407 22.58 -3.04 11.51
CA ALA A 407 23.38 -1.90 11.96
C ALA A 407 23.17 -0.65 11.08
N LEU A 408 22.83 -0.82 9.80
CA LEU A 408 22.55 0.26 8.85
C LEU A 408 21.06 0.64 8.76
N GLY A 409 20.19 0.07 9.60
CA GLY A 409 18.81 0.51 9.76
C GLY A 409 17.77 -0.20 8.87
N CYS A 410 18.03 -1.41 8.36
CA CYS A 410 17.08 -2.13 7.51
C CYS A 410 15.73 -2.42 8.18
N LEU A 411 15.69 -2.48 9.53
CA LEU A 411 14.44 -2.74 10.28
C LEU A 411 13.40 -1.62 10.18
N GLU A 412 13.82 -0.42 9.82
CA GLU A 412 12.91 0.70 9.61
C GLU A 412 12.20 0.64 8.24
N LEU A 413 12.71 -0.17 7.32
CA LEU A 413 12.32 -0.16 5.91
C LEU A 413 11.29 -1.24 5.56
N ASP A 414 10.53 -0.93 4.51
CA ASP A 414 9.70 -1.85 3.75
C ASP A 414 10.07 -1.77 2.27
N GLU A 415 9.54 -2.64 1.44
CA GLU A 415 9.80 -2.70 0.01
C GLU A 415 9.55 -1.34 -0.66
N GLU A 416 8.48 -0.65 -0.26
CA GLU A 416 8.12 0.66 -0.83
C GLU A 416 9.16 1.75 -0.57
N ASP A 417 9.87 1.69 0.55
CA ASP A 417 10.90 2.67 0.91
C ASP A 417 12.16 2.57 0.02
N LEU A 418 12.40 1.39 -0.55
CA LEU A 418 13.51 1.15 -1.48
C LEU A 418 13.11 1.23 -2.97
N ALA A 419 11.85 1.48 -3.29
CA ALA A 419 11.35 1.50 -4.66
C ALA A 419 12.06 2.56 -5.53
N LEU A 420 12.31 3.77 -4.99
CA LEU A 420 13.11 4.77 -5.69
C LEU A 420 14.57 4.34 -5.87
N CYS A 421 15.14 3.59 -4.93
CA CYS A 421 16.48 3.05 -5.07
C CYS A 421 16.55 2.04 -6.22
N SER A 422 15.56 1.15 -6.35
CA SER A 422 15.42 0.25 -7.50
C SER A 422 15.26 1.02 -8.80
N PHE A 423 14.41 2.06 -8.82
CA PHE A 423 14.18 2.88 -10.01
C PHE A 423 15.44 3.59 -10.50
N VAL A 424 16.23 4.18 -9.60
CA VAL A 424 17.47 4.92 -9.96
C VAL A 424 18.67 4.00 -10.16
N CYS A 425 18.56 2.71 -9.88
CA CYS A 425 19.67 1.76 -9.91
C CYS A 425 20.21 1.55 -11.32
N PRO A 426 21.50 1.86 -11.60
CA PRO A 426 22.09 1.53 -12.88
C PRO A 426 22.20 0.02 -13.15
N GLY A 427 22.31 -0.78 -12.08
CA GLY A 427 22.45 -2.23 -12.12
C GLY A 427 21.13 -3.00 -12.21
N LYS A 428 19.99 -2.30 -12.14
CA LYS A 428 18.64 -2.87 -12.23
C LYS A 428 18.30 -3.90 -11.15
N TYR A 429 18.78 -3.68 -9.92
CA TYR A 429 18.43 -4.50 -8.78
C TYR A 429 17.03 -4.19 -8.25
N GLU A 430 16.29 -5.23 -7.93
CA GLU A 430 15.00 -5.18 -7.22
C GLU A 430 15.23 -5.22 -5.71
N TYR A 431 15.57 -4.06 -5.13
CA TYR A 431 15.95 -3.97 -3.72
C TYR A 431 14.82 -4.31 -2.76
N GLY A 432 13.56 -4.09 -3.14
CA GLY A 432 12.42 -4.42 -2.30
C GLY A 432 12.36 -5.92 -1.97
N SER A 433 12.45 -6.79 -2.97
CA SER A 433 12.43 -8.24 -2.78
C SER A 433 13.66 -8.75 -2.02
N ILE A 434 14.81 -8.13 -2.25
CA ILE A 434 16.06 -8.45 -1.53
C ILE A 434 15.91 -8.07 -0.05
N LEU A 435 15.39 -6.89 0.24
CA LEU A 435 15.10 -6.44 1.62
C LEU A 435 14.16 -7.42 2.31
N ARG A 436 13.05 -7.80 1.67
CA ARG A 436 12.09 -8.74 2.27
C ARG A 436 12.74 -10.06 2.64
N HIS A 437 13.61 -10.59 1.77
CA HIS A 437 14.34 -11.82 2.06
C HIS A 437 15.25 -11.67 3.30
N VAL A 438 15.96 -10.56 3.41
CA VAL A 438 16.84 -10.28 4.56
C VAL A 438 16.02 -10.08 5.84
N LEU A 439 14.92 -9.32 5.80
CA LEU A 439 14.02 -9.13 6.95
C LEU A 439 13.42 -10.47 7.44
N ASP A 440 12.99 -11.32 6.50
CA ASP A 440 12.49 -12.66 6.82
C ASP A 440 13.55 -13.57 7.47
N LYS A 441 14.82 -13.40 7.09
CA LYS A 441 15.94 -14.11 7.68
C LYS A 441 16.24 -13.60 9.09
N ILE A 442 16.31 -12.28 9.27
CA ILE A 442 16.53 -11.64 10.59
C ILE A 442 15.45 -12.09 11.57
N GLU A 443 14.18 -12.06 11.17
CA GLU A 443 13.07 -12.47 12.05
C GLU A 443 13.12 -13.94 12.47
N LYS A 444 13.68 -14.82 11.66
CA LYS A 444 13.78 -16.26 11.94
C LYS A 444 15.01 -16.61 12.78
N GLU A 445 16.09 -15.89 12.61
CA GLU A 445 17.39 -16.17 13.20
C GLU A 445 17.70 -15.31 14.42
N GLY A 446 17.04 -14.16 14.55
CA GLY A 446 17.30 -13.14 15.51
C GLY A 446 16.58 -13.02 16.70
#